data_f456676f4ee0f76e3fc6d45c62c07f2a
#
_entry.id   f456676f4ee0f76e3fc6d45c62c07f2a
#
_cell.length_a   1.000
_cell.length_b   1.000
_cell.length_c   1.000
_cell.angle_alpha   90.00
_cell.angle_beta   90.00
_cell.angle_gamma   90.00
#
_symmetry.space_group_name_H-M   'P 1'
#
loop_
_entity.id
_entity.type
_entity.pdbx_description
1 polymer ?
#
loop_
_entity_poly.entity_id
_entity_poly.type
_entity_poly.pdbx_seq_one_letter_code
_entity_poly.pdbx_strand_id
1 'polypeptide(L)'
;LGSGVSGLQVGDAVADMPAIGGYTQYLCVAADHVVPCPAGIDPVQAVCMMLSYTTAWQMLTRECSLQPGDAILVHAAGGAVGTALLELARELQLTVYGTASASKHDLVRSFGATPIDYRNADFVAEIDRLTEGKGVQAVFDTIGGKSWARSYRCVAKGGRLVGFGALQVTTGEESVPSLLWGFAKLLGLWRLRPDGRSSSFYNILSRRRKLPEEFRADVATLMQWLGDGRLYPAVAEVRPLRDAADGRRYPVNEVFADLTPGRRGPIGVAQLAEELFGGDVLSMQTGIFRTPAMAFLYERGW
;
A
#
# COMPACT_ATOMS: atom_id res chain seq x y z
N LEU A 1 -21.47 -14.76 16.60
CA LEU A 1 -20.84 -13.80 17.50
C LEU A 1 -20.52 -14.46 18.83
N GLY A 2 -19.37 -14.09 19.44
CA GLY A 2 -19.01 -14.49 20.80
C GLY A 2 -19.91 -13.82 21.85
N SER A 3 -20.05 -14.46 23.02
CA SER A 3 -20.96 -13.99 24.09
C SER A 3 -20.63 -12.62 24.69
N GLY A 4 -19.41 -12.14 24.50
CA GLY A 4 -18.96 -10.81 24.97
C GLY A 4 -18.95 -9.73 23.90
N VAL A 5 -19.40 -10.01 22.67
CA VAL A 5 -19.39 -9.05 21.56
C VAL A 5 -20.59 -8.12 21.69
N SER A 6 -20.34 -6.82 21.69
CA SER A 6 -21.34 -5.75 21.64
C SER A 6 -21.12 -4.85 20.43
N GLY A 7 -22.18 -4.21 19.97
CA GLY A 7 -22.11 -3.27 18.83
C GLY A 7 -22.10 -3.91 17.44
N LEU A 8 -22.18 -5.24 17.35
CA LEU A 8 -22.28 -6.00 16.10
C LEU A 8 -23.46 -6.98 16.17
N GLN A 9 -24.13 -7.19 15.06
CA GLN A 9 -25.22 -8.15 14.91
C GLN A 9 -24.88 -9.20 13.83
N VAL A 10 -25.52 -10.36 13.91
CA VAL A 10 -25.42 -11.37 12.84
C VAL A 10 -26.03 -10.80 11.57
N GLY A 11 -25.24 -10.81 10.49
CA GLY A 11 -25.63 -10.23 9.20
C GLY A 11 -25.00 -8.87 8.91
N ASP A 12 -24.35 -8.24 9.88
CA ASP A 12 -23.61 -6.99 9.63
C ASP A 12 -22.47 -7.22 8.63
N ALA A 13 -22.34 -6.32 7.68
CA ALA A 13 -21.19 -6.27 6.79
C ALA A 13 -20.02 -5.65 7.55
N VAL A 14 -18.91 -6.39 7.62
CA VAL A 14 -17.69 -5.95 8.30
C VAL A 14 -16.46 -6.25 7.46
N ALA A 15 -15.40 -5.47 7.65
CA ALA A 15 -14.11 -5.69 7.05
C ALA A 15 -13.02 -5.83 8.12
N ASP A 16 -12.02 -6.68 7.87
CA ASP A 16 -10.80 -6.79 8.66
C ASP A 16 -9.60 -6.95 7.73
N MET A 17 -8.41 -6.69 8.27
CA MET A 17 -7.13 -6.93 7.63
C MET A 17 -6.32 -7.92 8.50
N PRO A 18 -6.65 -9.22 8.47
CA PRO A 18 -5.85 -10.21 9.18
C PRO A 18 -4.48 -10.33 8.52
N ALA A 19 -3.42 -10.45 9.31
CA ALA A 19 -2.07 -10.64 8.76
C ALA A 19 -1.93 -12.00 8.06
N ILE A 20 -2.74 -12.99 8.46
CA ILE A 20 -2.76 -14.38 7.95
C ILE A 20 -4.23 -14.85 7.96
N GLY A 21 -4.61 -15.72 7.01
CA GLY A 21 -5.89 -16.43 7.03
C GLY A 21 -7.00 -15.78 6.20
N GLY A 22 -6.71 -14.77 5.38
CA GLY A 22 -7.73 -14.12 4.52
C GLY A 22 -8.27 -15.01 3.41
N TYR A 23 -7.54 -16.04 2.96
CA TYR A 23 -8.05 -17.04 2.01
C TYR A 23 -8.87 -18.11 2.74
N THR A 24 -10.03 -17.73 3.25
CA THR A 24 -10.91 -18.64 3.97
C THR A 24 -12.37 -18.24 3.81
N GLN A 25 -13.28 -19.20 3.89
CA GLN A 25 -14.73 -18.92 3.90
C GLN A 25 -15.21 -18.43 5.28
N TYR A 26 -14.51 -18.81 6.34
CA TYR A 26 -14.87 -18.50 7.72
C TYR A 26 -13.60 -18.11 8.47
N LEU A 27 -13.65 -16.98 9.15
CA LEU A 27 -12.54 -16.48 9.95
C LEU A 27 -13.04 -16.07 11.33
N CYS A 28 -12.34 -16.52 12.37
CA CYS A 28 -12.59 -16.09 13.72
C CYS A 28 -11.60 -14.97 14.07
N VAL A 29 -12.12 -13.78 14.34
CA VAL A 29 -11.32 -12.58 14.66
C VAL A 29 -11.87 -11.89 15.89
N ALA A 30 -11.03 -11.10 16.56
CA ALA A 30 -11.48 -10.27 17.67
C ALA A 30 -12.42 -9.16 17.17
N ALA A 31 -13.48 -8.88 17.93
CA ALA A 31 -14.50 -7.90 17.51
C ALA A 31 -13.95 -6.47 17.37
N ASP A 32 -12.92 -6.13 18.11
CA ASP A 32 -12.21 -4.84 18.04
C ASP A 32 -11.30 -4.72 16.81
N HIS A 33 -11.08 -5.80 16.09
CA HIS A 33 -10.32 -5.78 14.83
C HIS A 33 -11.18 -5.43 13.62
N VAL A 34 -12.48 -5.69 13.66
CA VAL A 34 -13.35 -5.45 12.52
C VAL A 34 -13.81 -3.99 12.45
N VAL A 35 -14.03 -3.52 11.23
CA VAL A 35 -14.60 -2.22 10.93
C VAL A 35 -15.93 -2.42 10.24
N PRO A 36 -17.04 -1.84 10.73
CA PRO A 36 -18.33 -1.92 10.06
C PRO A 36 -18.28 -1.29 8.67
N CYS A 37 -18.86 -1.97 7.68
CA CYS A 37 -19.02 -1.45 6.33
C CYS A 37 -20.39 -0.77 6.23
N PRO A 38 -20.49 0.45 5.69
CA PRO A 38 -21.76 1.09 5.39
C PRO A 38 -22.65 0.23 4.49
N ALA A 39 -23.96 0.33 4.68
CA ALA A 39 -24.91 -0.43 3.87
C ALA A 39 -24.82 -0.04 2.38
N GLY A 40 -24.91 -1.04 1.50
CA GLY A 40 -24.92 -0.83 0.05
C GLY A 40 -23.54 -0.71 -0.60
N ILE A 41 -22.45 -0.72 0.16
CA ILE A 41 -21.09 -0.74 -0.42
C ILE A 41 -20.82 -2.12 -1.03
N ASP A 42 -20.26 -2.13 -2.24
CA ASP A 42 -19.77 -3.35 -2.88
C ASP A 42 -18.59 -3.92 -2.06
N PRO A 43 -18.68 -5.16 -1.56
CA PRO A 43 -17.62 -5.80 -0.80
C PRO A 43 -16.27 -5.87 -1.54
N VAL A 44 -16.29 -5.99 -2.87
CA VAL A 44 -15.08 -6.01 -3.71
C VAL A 44 -14.34 -4.68 -3.63
N GLN A 45 -15.07 -3.57 -3.60
CA GLN A 45 -14.48 -2.24 -3.42
C GLN A 45 -14.08 -1.99 -1.96
N ALA A 46 -14.91 -2.43 -1.00
CA ALA A 46 -14.65 -2.25 0.43
C ALA A 46 -13.33 -2.88 0.89
N VAL A 47 -12.98 -4.07 0.36
CA VAL A 47 -11.73 -4.73 0.73
C VAL A 47 -10.49 -3.91 0.32
N CYS A 48 -10.56 -3.14 -0.76
CA CYS A 48 -9.47 -2.27 -1.19
C CYS A 48 -9.16 -1.17 -0.17
N MET A 49 -10.18 -0.74 0.61
CA MET A 49 -10.00 0.28 1.65
C MET A 49 -9.12 -0.21 2.79
N MET A 50 -9.15 -1.50 3.12
CA MET A 50 -8.48 -2.05 4.29
C MET A 50 -6.96 -1.97 4.22
N LEU A 51 -6.37 -2.25 3.07
CA LEU A 51 -4.91 -2.25 2.91
C LEU A 51 -4.43 -1.10 2.03
N SER A 52 -4.77 -1.14 0.74
CA SER A 52 -4.16 -0.24 -0.25
C SER A 52 -4.51 1.21 0.01
N TYR A 53 -5.80 1.49 0.22
CA TYR A 53 -6.25 2.86 0.48
C TYR A 53 -5.85 3.35 1.86
N THR A 54 -5.92 2.52 2.91
CA THR A 54 -5.46 2.92 4.24
C THR A 54 -3.95 3.16 4.27
N THR A 55 -3.16 2.31 3.58
CA THR A 55 -1.71 2.55 3.40
C THR A 55 -1.47 3.89 2.72
N ALA A 56 -2.13 4.14 1.60
CA ALA A 56 -1.99 5.39 0.85
C ALA A 56 -2.44 6.61 1.67
N TRP A 57 -3.61 6.52 2.32
CA TRP A 57 -4.16 7.56 3.16
C TRP A 57 -3.21 7.94 4.30
N GLN A 58 -2.73 6.95 5.05
CA GLN A 58 -1.83 7.21 6.17
C GLN A 58 -0.48 7.76 5.72
N MET A 59 0.04 7.31 4.59
CA MET A 59 1.27 7.89 4.04
C MET A 59 1.07 9.35 3.63
N LEU A 60 -0.05 9.69 3.00
CA LEU A 60 -0.33 11.07 2.57
C LEU A 60 -0.64 12.00 3.75
N THR A 61 -1.41 11.55 4.75
CA THR A 61 -1.98 12.41 5.79
C THR A 61 -1.30 12.30 7.15
N ARG A 62 -0.63 11.18 7.45
CA ARG A 62 -0.01 10.92 8.75
C ARG A 62 1.52 10.93 8.70
N GLU A 63 2.11 10.52 7.56
CA GLU A 63 3.56 10.56 7.38
C GLU A 63 4.04 11.90 6.81
N CYS A 64 3.21 12.57 6.03
CA CYS A 64 3.54 13.81 5.33
C CYS A 64 2.61 14.96 5.77
N SER A 65 3.10 16.21 5.64
CA SER A 65 2.31 17.44 5.89
C SER A 65 2.09 18.15 4.55
N LEU A 66 1.34 17.48 3.65
CA LEU A 66 1.10 17.97 2.30
C LEU A 66 -0.03 19.02 2.27
N GLN A 67 0.11 19.98 1.36
CA GLN A 67 -0.88 21.02 1.10
C GLN A 67 -1.40 20.91 -0.33
N PRO A 68 -2.61 21.37 -0.63
CA PRO A 68 -3.10 21.47 -2.00
C PRO A 68 -2.10 22.20 -2.90
N GLY A 69 -1.82 21.61 -4.08
CA GLY A 69 -0.81 22.09 -5.02
C GLY A 69 0.59 21.50 -4.83
N ASP A 70 0.87 20.84 -3.71
CA ASP A 70 2.15 20.16 -3.51
C ASP A 70 2.37 19.05 -4.54
N ALA A 71 3.61 18.88 -4.97
CA ALA A 71 3.99 17.82 -5.90
C ALA A 71 4.49 16.58 -5.15
N ILE A 72 4.10 15.40 -5.64
CA ILE A 72 4.54 14.11 -5.10
C ILE A 72 5.03 13.19 -6.21
N LEU A 73 5.96 12.28 -5.86
CA LEU A 73 6.41 11.18 -6.72
C LEU A 73 5.94 9.85 -6.14
N VAL A 74 5.28 9.05 -6.96
CA VAL A 74 4.79 7.71 -6.59
C VAL A 74 5.48 6.66 -7.44
N HIS A 75 6.25 5.76 -6.83
CA HIS A 75 6.79 4.60 -7.51
C HIS A 75 5.76 3.47 -7.61
N ALA A 76 5.86 2.66 -8.68
CA ALA A 76 4.87 1.62 -8.99
C ALA A 76 3.43 2.18 -9.05
N ALA A 77 3.25 3.34 -9.67
CA ALA A 77 2.00 4.09 -9.71
C ALA A 77 0.80 3.31 -10.29
N GLY A 78 1.04 2.33 -11.15
CA GLY A 78 0.00 1.44 -11.68
C GLY A 78 -0.23 0.17 -10.85
N GLY A 79 0.28 0.11 -9.61
CA GLY A 79 0.02 -0.95 -8.64
C GLY A 79 -1.15 -0.60 -7.71
N ALA A 80 -1.54 -1.51 -6.79
CA ALA A 80 -2.68 -1.31 -5.91
C ALA A 80 -2.55 -0.09 -4.99
N VAL A 81 -1.46 0.00 -4.23
CA VAL A 81 -1.19 1.20 -3.39
C VAL A 81 -0.89 2.42 -4.26
N GLY A 82 -0.23 2.19 -5.42
CA GLY A 82 0.04 3.27 -6.39
C GLY A 82 -1.24 3.94 -6.87
N THR A 83 -2.22 3.19 -7.39
CA THR A 83 -3.51 3.73 -7.85
C THR A 83 -4.30 4.38 -6.73
N ALA A 84 -4.27 3.81 -5.51
CA ALA A 84 -4.87 4.42 -4.33
C ALA A 84 -4.21 5.77 -3.98
N LEU A 85 -2.86 5.86 -4.05
CA LEU A 85 -2.14 7.13 -3.88
C LEU A 85 -2.56 8.15 -4.94
N LEU A 86 -2.67 7.75 -6.21
CA LEU A 86 -3.08 8.64 -7.30
C LEU A 86 -4.49 9.20 -7.06
N GLU A 87 -5.43 8.33 -6.72
CA GLU A 87 -6.83 8.73 -6.50
C GLU A 87 -6.99 9.64 -5.29
N LEU A 88 -6.40 9.26 -4.15
CA LEU A 88 -6.43 10.08 -2.94
C LEU A 88 -5.67 11.41 -3.12
N ALA A 89 -4.57 11.42 -3.86
CA ALA A 89 -3.84 12.64 -4.17
C ALA A 89 -4.68 13.61 -5.02
N ARG A 90 -5.48 13.10 -5.95
CA ARG A 90 -6.45 13.91 -6.71
C ARG A 90 -7.48 14.57 -5.78
N GLU A 91 -8.04 13.80 -4.84
CA GLU A 91 -8.98 14.34 -3.84
C GLU A 91 -8.33 15.40 -2.93
N LEU A 92 -7.03 15.25 -2.65
CA LEU A 92 -6.23 16.21 -1.88
C LEU A 92 -5.64 17.34 -2.72
N GLN A 93 -5.98 17.42 -4.01
CA GLN A 93 -5.52 18.44 -4.95
C GLN A 93 -3.98 18.52 -5.08
N LEU A 94 -3.31 17.37 -5.07
CA LEU A 94 -1.86 17.26 -5.22
C LEU A 94 -1.47 17.09 -6.70
N THR A 95 -0.28 17.55 -7.07
CA THR A 95 0.34 17.26 -8.36
C THR A 95 1.11 15.96 -8.29
N VAL A 96 0.80 14.98 -9.15
CA VAL A 96 1.37 13.65 -9.05
C VAL A 96 2.22 13.29 -10.26
N TYR A 97 3.45 12.85 -10.00
CA TYR A 97 4.33 12.15 -10.94
C TYR A 97 4.36 10.68 -10.57
N GLY A 98 4.14 9.77 -11.52
CA GLY A 98 4.04 8.35 -11.24
C GLY A 98 4.96 7.49 -12.10
N THR A 99 5.87 6.72 -11.50
CA THR A 99 6.66 5.78 -12.31
C THR A 99 5.84 4.52 -12.61
N ALA A 100 5.75 4.17 -13.88
CA ALA A 100 5.02 3.00 -14.36
C ALA A 100 5.65 2.47 -15.66
N SER A 101 5.35 1.21 -16.03
CA SER A 101 5.65 0.73 -17.39
C SER A 101 4.74 1.42 -18.42
N ALA A 102 5.19 1.52 -19.66
CA ALA A 102 4.45 2.19 -20.74
C ALA A 102 3.00 1.66 -20.89
N SER A 103 2.79 0.35 -20.68
CA SER A 103 1.46 -0.28 -20.76
C SER A 103 0.47 0.20 -19.68
N LYS A 104 0.95 0.85 -18.61
CA LYS A 104 0.12 1.39 -17.52
C LYS A 104 0.02 2.92 -17.54
N HIS A 105 0.60 3.59 -18.52
CA HIS A 105 0.59 5.05 -18.59
C HIS A 105 -0.82 5.63 -18.72
N ASP A 106 -1.70 4.98 -19.48
CA ASP A 106 -3.07 5.47 -19.65
C ASP A 106 -3.86 5.34 -18.34
N LEU A 107 -3.64 4.27 -17.58
CA LEU A 107 -4.18 4.14 -16.24
C LEU A 107 -3.69 5.27 -15.32
N VAL A 108 -2.39 5.57 -15.33
CA VAL A 108 -1.83 6.66 -14.50
C VAL A 108 -2.42 8.00 -14.90
N ARG A 109 -2.55 8.27 -16.20
CA ARG A 109 -3.16 9.52 -16.72
C ARG A 109 -4.64 9.64 -16.36
N SER A 110 -5.39 8.54 -16.31
CA SER A 110 -6.81 8.57 -15.96
C SER A 110 -7.09 9.10 -14.54
N PHE A 111 -6.09 9.00 -13.65
CA PHE A 111 -6.12 9.62 -12.32
C PHE A 111 -5.61 11.07 -12.30
N GLY A 112 -5.27 11.67 -13.44
CA GLY A 112 -4.73 13.02 -13.54
C GLY A 112 -3.22 13.13 -13.25
N ALA A 113 -2.51 12.01 -13.12
CA ALA A 113 -1.08 12.00 -12.83
C ALA A 113 -0.23 11.98 -14.12
N THR A 114 0.98 12.49 -14.03
CA THR A 114 1.97 12.45 -15.12
C THR A 114 2.81 11.17 -15.02
N PRO A 115 2.71 10.24 -15.98
CA PRO A 115 3.49 9.01 -15.95
C PRO A 115 4.94 9.23 -16.38
N ILE A 116 5.86 8.51 -15.74
CA ILE A 116 7.28 8.42 -16.08
C ILE A 116 7.61 6.95 -16.38
N ASP A 117 8.07 6.64 -17.58
CA ASP A 117 8.51 5.29 -17.94
C ASP A 117 9.88 4.97 -17.31
N TYR A 118 9.86 4.26 -16.18
CA TYR A 118 11.07 3.90 -15.45
C TYR A 118 12.03 2.97 -16.21
N ARG A 119 11.58 2.36 -17.32
CA ARG A 119 12.41 1.47 -18.14
C ARG A 119 13.25 2.23 -19.15
N ASN A 120 12.74 3.35 -19.65
CA ASN A 120 13.33 4.10 -20.74
C ASN A 120 13.80 5.51 -20.32
N ALA A 121 13.45 5.96 -19.09
CA ALA A 121 13.84 7.28 -18.59
C ALA A 121 14.46 7.19 -17.19
N ASP A 122 15.43 8.07 -16.92
CA ASP A 122 15.89 8.32 -15.56
C ASP A 122 14.88 9.22 -14.84
N PHE A 123 14.12 8.61 -13.91
CA PHE A 123 13.08 9.34 -13.18
C PHE A 123 13.64 10.52 -12.36
N VAL A 124 14.92 10.47 -11.95
CA VAL A 124 15.53 11.60 -11.22
C VAL A 124 15.70 12.81 -12.14
N ALA A 125 16.20 12.59 -13.35
CA ALA A 125 16.34 13.65 -14.35
C ALA A 125 14.97 14.18 -14.80
N GLU A 126 13.97 13.28 -14.94
CA GLU A 126 12.62 13.70 -15.30
C GLU A 126 11.95 14.54 -14.19
N ILE A 127 12.09 14.17 -12.93
CA ILE A 127 11.56 14.97 -11.81
C ILE A 127 12.28 16.33 -11.75
N ASP A 128 13.60 16.36 -11.91
CA ASP A 128 14.35 17.60 -11.96
C ASP A 128 13.83 18.54 -13.06
N ARG A 129 13.63 18.01 -14.26
CA ARG A 129 13.05 18.73 -15.41
C ARG A 129 11.62 19.21 -15.15
N LEU A 130 10.73 18.31 -14.65
CA LEU A 130 9.31 18.59 -14.45
C LEU A 130 9.05 19.57 -13.30
N THR A 131 9.97 19.65 -12.34
CA THR A 131 9.87 20.53 -11.17
C THR A 131 10.82 21.73 -11.25
N GLU A 132 11.50 21.93 -12.39
CA GLU A 132 12.48 23.02 -12.58
C GLU A 132 13.55 23.03 -11.47
N GLY A 133 14.05 21.85 -11.09
CA GLY A 133 15.05 21.67 -10.04
C GLY A 133 14.53 21.82 -8.59
N LYS A 134 13.25 22.09 -8.39
CA LYS A 134 12.65 22.28 -7.03
C LYS A 134 12.48 20.96 -6.28
N GLY A 135 12.29 19.85 -6.99
CA GLY A 135 11.94 18.55 -6.44
C GLY A 135 10.48 18.46 -5.99
N VAL A 136 10.11 17.37 -5.31
CA VAL A 136 8.76 17.08 -4.84
C VAL A 136 8.68 17.07 -3.31
N GLN A 137 7.53 17.45 -2.75
CA GLN A 137 7.30 17.51 -1.31
C GLN A 137 7.29 16.11 -0.66
N ALA A 138 6.82 15.10 -1.38
CA ALA A 138 6.92 13.72 -0.90
C ALA A 138 7.26 12.74 -2.01
N VAL A 139 8.01 11.68 -1.65
CA VAL A 139 8.26 10.52 -2.51
C VAL A 139 7.78 9.28 -1.79
N PHE A 140 6.97 8.48 -2.44
CA PHE A 140 6.47 7.19 -1.95
C PHE A 140 7.15 6.05 -2.73
N ASP A 141 8.02 5.28 -2.04
CA ASP A 141 8.90 4.31 -2.69
C ASP A 141 8.74 2.91 -2.10
N THR A 142 8.13 2.00 -2.88
CA THR A 142 7.98 0.58 -2.57
C THR A 142 9.11 -0.29 -3.14
N ILE A 143 9.99 0.28 -3.97
CA ILE A 143 11.05 -0.47 -4.67
C ILE A 143 12.14 -0.91 -3.69
N GLY A 144 12.57 0.01 -2.83
CA GLY A 144 13.53 -0.29 -1.77
C GLY A 144 14.99 -0.07 -2.12
N GLY A 145 15.87 -0.30 -1.16
CA GLY A 145 17.31 -0.40 -1.31
C GLY A 145 17.97 0.77 -2.06
N LYS A 146 18.52 0.49 -3.24
CA LYS A 146 19.18 1.50 -4.08
C LYS A 146 18.22 2.55 -4.61
N SER A 147 16.95 2.20 -4.81
CA SER A 147 15.93 3.13 -5.27
C SER A 147 15.73 4.26 -4.26
N TRP A 148 15.71 3.99 -2.96
CA TRP A 148 15.55 5.01 -1.94
C TRP A 148 16.59 6.13 -2.04
N ALA A 149 17.84 5.80 -2.39
CA ALA A 149 18.87 6.81 -2.55
C ALA A 149 18.64 7.73 -3.77
N ARG A 150 18.08 7.17 -4.84
CA ARG A 150 17.68 7.94 -6.03
C ARG A 150 16.44 8.78 -5.74
N SER A 151 15.45 8.18 -5.09
CA SER A 151 14.21 8.82 -4.66
C SER A 151 14.47 9.99 -3.71
N TYR A 152 15.41 9.85 -2.77
CA TYR A 152 15.78 10.93 -1.86
C TYR A 152 16.36 12.17 -2.59
N ARG A 153 16.96 11.98 -3.77
CA ARG A 153 17.44 13.11 -4.59
C ARG A 153 16.30 13.93 -5.20
N CYS A 154 15.14 13.31 -5.42
CA CYS A 154 13.95 13.98 -5.93
C CYS A 154 13.21 14.80 -4.87
N VAL A 155 13.51 14.61 -3.57
CA VAL A 155 12.82 15.28 -2.47
C VAL A 155 13.22 16.75 -2.42
N ALA A 156 12.25 17.65 -2.37
CA ALA A 156 12.44 19.09 -2.17
C ALA A 156 12.98 19.40 -0.76
N LYS A 157 13.52 20.62 -0.55
CA LYS A 157 13.88 21.08 0.79
C LYS A 157 12.66 21.05 1.71
N GLY A 158 12.80 20.50 2.91
CA GLY A 158 11.69 20.31 3.85
C GLY A 158 10.75 19.16 3.53
N GLY A 159 10.93 18.48 2.39
CA GLY A 159 10.11 17.35 1.97
C GLY A 159 10.49 16.02 2.61
N ARG A 160 9.79 14.97 2.23
CA ARG A 160 9.94 13.63 2.83
C ARG A 160 9.99 12.50 1.81
N LEU A 161 10.87 11.52 2.06
CA LEU A 161 10.83 10.19 1.45
C LEU A 161 10.14 9.21 2.41
N VAL A 162 9.10 8.55 1.94
CA VAL A 162 8.43 7.45 2.65
C VAL A 162 8.73 6.15 1.91
N GLY A 163 9.59 5.30 2.48
CA GLY A 163 9.75 3.91 2.05
C GLY A 163 8.64 3.06 2.64
N PHE A 164 7.99 2.21 1.82
CA PHE A 164 6.91 1.34 2.32
C PHE A 164 6.95 -0.08 1.74
N GLY A 165 8.07 -0.46 1.14
CA GLY A 165 8.31 -1.80 0.58
C GLY A 165 9.78 -2.00 0.25
N ALA A 166 10.10 -3.20 -0.19
CA ALA A 166 11.44 -3.62 -0.60
C ALA A 166 11.37 -4.60 -1.78
N LEU A 167 10.66 -4.22 -2.83
CA LEU A 167 10.36 -5.08 -3.98
C LEU A 167 11.61 -5.68 -4.62
N GLN A 168 12.70 -4.92 -4.78
CA GLN A 168 13.95 -5.41 -5.37
C GLN A 168 14.59 -6.57 -4.59
N VAL A 169 14.36 -6.66 -3.29
CA VAL A 169 14.88 -7.79 -2.50
C VAL A 169 14.01 -9.03 -2.71
N THR A 170 12.70 -8.86 -2.78
CA THR A 170 11.78 -9.98 -3.00
C THR A 170 11.88 -10.55 -4.41
N THR A 171 12.22 -9.72 -5.40
CA THR A 171 12.52 -10.17 -6.78
C THR A 171 13.94 -10.70 -6.97
N GLY A 172 14.79 -10.64 -5.93
CA GLY A 172 16.18 -11.08 -6.01
C GLY A 172 17.13 -10.12 -6.76
N GLU A 173 16.67 -8.93 -7.11
CA GLU A 173 17.46 -7.92 -7.81
C GLU A 173 18.44 -7.17 -6.87
N GLU A 174 18.23 -7.28 -5.57
CA GLU A 174 19.09 -6.65 -4.57
C GLU A 174 19.45 -7.61 -3.42
N SER A 175 20.68 -7.47 -2.90
CA SER A 175 21.16 -8.27 -1.78
C SER A 175 20.68 -7.73 -0.42
N VAL A 176 20.54 -8.62 0.56
CA VAL A 176 20.18 -8.27 1.94
C VAL A 176 21.11 -7.21 2.56
N PRO A 177 22.47 -7.28 2.42
CA PRO A 177 23.34 -6.23 2.93
C PRO A 177 23.09 -4.85 2.32
N SER A 178 22.76 -4.78 1.03
CA SER A 178 22.41 -3.53 0.36
C SER A 178 21.11 -2.94 0.90
N LEU A 179 20.11 -3.78 1.17
CA LEU A 179 18.87 -3.36 1.81
C LEU A 179 19.12 -2.82 3.22
N LEU A 180 19.91 -3.52 4.05
CA LEU A 180 20.26 -3.07 5.41
C LEU A 180 20.95 -1.71 5.37
N TRP A 181 21.85 -1.49 4.40
CA TRP A 181 22.46 -0.19 4.18
C TRP A 181 21.45 0.87 3.73
N GLY A 182 20.48 0.49 2.91
CA GLY A 182 19.33 1.32 2.56
C GLY A 182 18.55 1.78 3.80
N PHE A 183 18.23 0.87 4.71
CA PHE A 183 17.56 1.19 5.98
C PHE A 183 18.40 2.09 6.88
N ALA A 184 19.70 1.85 6.99
CA ALA A 184 20.60 2.72 7.76
C ALA A 184 20.58 4.17 7.26
N LYS A 185 20.53 4.37 5.93
CA LYS A 185 20.34 5.70 5.33
C LYS A 185 18.95 6.26 5.62
N LEU A 186 17.90 5.48 5.34
CA LEU A 186 16.50 5.90 5.44
C LEU A 186 16.12 6.30 6.87
N LEU A 187 16.52 5.50 7.87
CA LEU A 187 16.14 5.69 9.27
C LEU A 187 17.13 6.53 10.09
N GLY A 188 18.35 6.69 9.61
CA GLY A 188 19.44 7.34 10.36
C GLY A 188 20.13 8.46 9.60
N LEU A 189 20.97 8.14 8.62
CA LEU A 189 21.92 9.09 8.03
C LEU A 189 21.26 10.32 7.37
N TRP A 190 20.11 10.14 6.73
CA TRP A 190 19.42 11.26 6.06
C TRP A 190 18.75 12.22 7.04
N ARG A 191 18.46 11.79 8.26
CA ARG A 191 17.94 12.67 9.31
C ARG A 191 18.97 13.68 9.82
N LEU A 192 20.26 13.41 9.58
CA LEU A 192 21.35 14.29 9.98
C LEU A 192 21.62 15.43 9.00
N ARG A 193 20.93 15.47 7.86
CA ARG A 193 21.11 16.52 6.87
C ARG A 193 20.43 17.83 7.29
N PRO A 194 21.14 18.96 7.16
CA PRO A 194 20.62 20.27 7.60
C PRO A 194 19.63 20.92 6.62
N ASP A 195 19.32 20.28 5.50
CA ASP A 195 18.45 20.82 4.45
C ASP A 195 16.94 20.64 4.72
N GLY A 196 16.59 20.12 5.90
CA GLY A 196 15.20 19.90 6.33
C GLY A 196 14.52 18.71 5.67
N ARG A 197 15.20 17.99 4.75
CA ARG A 197 14.65 16.76 4.17
C ARG A 197 14.58 15.66 5.22
N SER A 198 13.52 14.90 5.19
CA SER A 198 13.30 13.78 6.10
C SER A 198 13.03 12.48 5.37
N SER A 199 13.11 11.37 6.10
CA SER A 199 12.76 10.06 5.57
C SER A 199 12.19 9.17 6.67
N SER A 200 11.26 8.28 6.29
CA SER A 200 10.66 7.29 7.18
C SER A 200 10.42 5.99 6.44
N PHE A 201 10.19 4.93 7.21
CA PHE A 201 9.68 3.67 6.68
C PHE A 201 8.28 3.44 7.25
N TYR A 202 7.29 3.33 6.37
CA TYR A 202 5.92 3.07 6.74
C TYR A 202 5.63 1.57 6.71
N ASN A 203 4.94 1.06 7.73
CA ASN A 203 4.45 -0.30 7.80
C ASN A 203 3.07 -0.32 8.46
N ILE A 204 2.05 -0.68 7.69
CA ILE A 204 0.65 -0.64 8.11
C ILE A 204 0.36 -1.56 9.30
N LEU A 205 0.94 -2.77 9.36
CA LEU A 205 0.73 -3.71 10.46
C LEU A 205 1.30 -3.19 11.77
N SER A 206 2.50 -2.59 11.71
CA SER A 206 3.13 -1.95 12.86
C SER A 206 2.31 -0.75 13.34
N ARG A 207 1.82 0.08 12.40
CA ARG A 207 1.01 1.25 12.73
C ARG A 207 -0.34 0.86 13.33
N ARG A 208 -1.07 -0.08 12.70
CA ARG A 208 -2.33 -0.61 13.23
C ARG A 208 -2.18 -1.13 14.65
N ARG A 209 -1.07 -1.85 14.94
CA ARG A 209 -0.81 -2.40 16.27
C ARG A 209 -0.53 -1.31 17.31
N LYS A 210 0.19 -0.25 16.91
CA LYS A 210 0.56 0.86 17.80
C LYS A 210 -0.58 1.86 18.00
N LEU A 211 -1.38 2.09 16.97
CA LEU A 211 -2.42 3.11 16.89
C LEU A 211 -3.74 2.54 16.32
N PRO A 212 -4.37 1.56 16.99
CA PRO A 212 -5.53 0.86 16.47
C PRO A 212 -6.75 1.77 16.27
N GLU A 213 -6.94 2.77 17.12
CA GLU A 213 -8.04 3.74 16.99
C GLU A 213 -7.87 4.65 15.78
N GLU A 214 -6.63 5.11 15.52
CA GLU A 214 -6.34 5.89 14.33
C GLU A 214 -6.57 5.07 13.07
N PHE A 215 -6.14 3.80 13.06
CA PHE A 215 -6.39 2.89 11.93
C PHE A 215 -7.90 2.75 11.66
N ARG A 216 -8.71 2.51 12.70
CA ARG A 216 -10.16 2.39 12.56
C ARG A 216 -10.81 3.67 12.03
N ALA A 217 -10.40 4.82 12.55
CA ALA A 217 -10.90 6.12 12.09
C ALA A 217 -10.56 6.40 10.62
N ASP A 218 -9.33 6.07 10.20
CA ASP A 218 -8.88 6.23 8.82
C ASP A 218 -9.68 5.30 7.87
N VAL A 219 -9.86 4.03 8.23
CA VAL A 219 -10.68 3.09 7.44
C VAL A 219 -12.13 3.55 7.38
N ALA A 220 -12.73 4.00 8.48
CA ALA A 220 -14.10 4.50 8.51
C ALA A 220 -14.28 5.72 7.58
N THR A 221 -13.30 6.64 7.56
CA THR A 221 -13.29 7.78 6.63
C THR A 221 -13.26 7.32 5.18
N LEU A 222 -12.40 6.36 4.85
CA LEU A 222 -12.29 5.83 3.50
C LEU A 222 -13.54 5.06 3.07
N MET A 223 -14.15 4.28 3.96
CA MET A 223 -15.43 3.60 3.72
C MET A 223 -16.56 4.60 3.47
N GLN A 224 -16.58 5.72 4.20
CA GLN A 224 -17.54 6.80 3.94
C GLN A 224 -17.31 7.43 2.57
N TRP A 225 -16.06 7.77 2.21
CA TRP A 225 -15.74 8.32 0.90
C TRP A 225 -16.08 7.37 -0.25
N LEU A 226 -15.92 6.06 -0.03
CA LEU A 226 -16.36 5.05 -0.98
C LEU A 226 -17.89 5.05 -1.10
N GLY A 227 -18.63 5.07 0.01
CA GLY A 227 -20.10 5.15 0.03
C GLY A 227 -20.65 6.42 -0.60
N ASP A 228 -19.96 7.54 -0.45
CA ASP A 228 -20.29 8.83 -1.06
C ASP A 228 -19.96 8.90 -2.56
N GLY A 229 -19.37 7.84 -3.13
CA GLY A 229 -18.96 7.79 -4.54
C GLY A 229 -17.80 8.73 -4.88
N ARG A 230 -16.94 9.03 -3.92
CA ARG A 230 -15.71 9.81 -4.13
C ARG A 230 -14.54 8.95 -4.54
N LEU A 231 -14.55 7.68 -4.14
CA LEU A 231 -13.49 6.72 -4.44
C LEU A 231 -14.04 5.59 -5.33
N TYR A 232 -13.22 5.21 -6.31
CA TYR A 232 -13.52 4.14 -7.27
C TYR A 232 -12.28 3.25 -7.43
N PRO A 233 -12.05 2.30 -6.52
CA PRO A 233 -10.87 1.43 -6.56
C PRO A 233 -10.71 0.72 -7.90
N ALA A 234 -9.52 0.79 -8.46
CA ALA A 234 -9.19 0.06 -9.68
C ALA A 234 -9.01 -1.43 -9.36
N VAL A 235 -10.05 -2.21 -9.56
CA VAL A 235 -10.04 -3.67 -9.44
C VAL A 235 -9.77 -4.28 -10.80
N ALA A 236 -8.67 -5.04 -10.94
CA ALA A 236 -8.29 -5.63 -12.21
C ALA A 236 -9.17 -6.85 -12.54
N GLU A 237 -9.44 -7.70 -11.56
CA GLU A 237 -10.23 -8.92 -11.73
C GLU A 237 -10.81 -9.40 -10.40
N VAL A 238 -11.96 -10.08 -10.47
CA VAL A 238 -12.56 -10.80 -9.35
C VAL A 238 -12.55 -12.28 -9.65
N ARG A 239 -11.97 -13.10 -8.77
CA ARG A 239 -11.83 -14.54 -8.96
C ARG A 239 -12.49 -15.34 -7.85
N PRO A 240 -12.96 -16.57 -8.12
CA PRO A 240 -13.45 -17.47 -7.09
C PRO A 240 -12.34 -17.82 -6.07
N LEU A 241 -12.69 -17.88 -4.79
CA LEU A 241 -11.75 -18.24 -3.72
C LEU A 241 -11.01 -19.57 -3.98
N ARG A 242 -11.71 -20.56 -4.58
CA ARG A 242 -11.10 -21.86 -4.90
C ARG A 242 -9.88 -21.77 -5.83
N ASP A 243 -9.78 -20.70 -6.64
CA ASP A 243 -8.71 -20.50 -7.59
C ASP A 243 -7.45 -19.90 -6.91
N ALA A 244 -7.57 -19.44 -5.67
CA ALA A 244 -6.46 -18.87 -4.90
C ALA A 244 -5.33 -19.89 -4.61
N ALA A 245 -5.64 -21.19 -4.64
CA ALA A 245 -4.67 -22.28 -4.40
C ALA A 245 -3.82 -22.64 -5.63
N ASP A 246 -4.15 -22.14 -6.82
CA ASP A 246 -3.51 -22.54 -8.09
C ASP A 246 -2.05 -22.07 -8.23
N GLY A 247 -1.50 -21.33 -7.28
CA GLY A 247 -0.08 -20.90 -7.25
C GLY A 247 0.32 -20.02 -8.43
N ARG A 248 -0.64 -19.49 -9.19
CA ARG A 248 -0.37 -18.57 -10.30
C ARG A 248 -0.02 -17.19 -9.76
N ARG A 249 0.91 -16.51 -10.42
CA ARG A 249 1.09 -15.08 -10.21
C ARG A 249 -0.13 -14.36 -10.77
N TYR A 250 -0.86 -13.69 -9.89
CA TYR A 250 -1.99 -12.86 -10.26
C TYR A 250 -1.54 -11.41 -10.44
N PRO A 251 -2.11 -10.66 -11.41
CA PRO A 251 -1.86 -9.23 -11.50
C PRO A 251 -2.31 -8.52 -10.23
N VAL A 252 -1.63 -7.43 -9.93
CA VAL A 252 -1.95 -6.54 -8.81
C VAL A 252 -3.41 -6.07 -8.92
N ASN A 253 -4.12 -5.98 -7.82
CA ASN A 253 -5.54 -5.60 -7.70
C ASN A 253 -6.55 -6.72 -8.05
N GLU A 254 -6.18 -7.98 -7.94
CA GLU A 254 -7.17 -9.05 -7.93
C GLU A 254 -7.83 -9.19 -6.56
N VAL A 255 -9.13 -9.37 -6.57
CA VAL A 255 -9.92 -9.65 -5.37
C VAL A 255 -10.46 -11.08 -5.48
N PHE A 256 -10.19 -11.90 -4.48
CA PHE A 256 -10.80 -13.22 -4.36
C PHE A 256 -12.08 -13.12 -3.54
N ALA A 257 -13.17 -13.61 -4.08
CA ALA A 257 -14.47 -13.61 -3.44
C ALA A 257 -15.09 -15.00 -3.41
N ASP A 258 -15.84 -15.32 -2.36
CA ASP A 258 -16.73 -16.48 -2.36
C ASP A 258 -18.00 -16.12 -3.14
N LEU A 259 -18.07 -16.57 -4.40
CA LEU A 259 -19.18 -16.33 -5.31
C LEU A 259 -20.31 -17.36 -5.13
N THR A 260 -20.31 -18.17 -4.07
CA THR A 260 -21.38 -19.12 -3.79
C THR A 260 -22.71 -18.37 -3.59
N PRO A 261 -23.81 -18.73 -4.29
CA PRO A 261 -25.10 -18.07 -4.13
C PRO A 261 -25.51 -18.03 -2.66
N GLY A 262 -25.83 -16.84 -2.15
CA GLY A 262 -26.19 -16.59 -0.73
C GLY A 262 -25.00 -16.35 0.23
N ARG A 263 -23.76 -16.45 -0.25
CA ARG A 263 -22.55 -16.12 0.50
C ARG A 263 -21.81 -15.01 -0.22
N ARG A 264 -21.93 -13.80 0.27
CA ARG A 264 -21.17 -12.64 -0.24
C ARG A 264 -20.16 -12.25 0.83
N GLY A 265 -18.88 -12.48 0.55
CA GLY A 265 -17.79 -11.98 1.38
C GLY A 265 -16.50 -11.86 0.55
N PRO A 266 -15.87 -10.70 0.51
CA PRO A 266 -14.58 -10.54 -0.10
C PRO A 266 -13.49 -11.13 0.77
N ILE A 267 -12.44 -11.66 0.15
CA ILE A 267 -11.28 -12.21 0.84
C ILE A 267 -10.05 -11.46 0.36
N GLY A 268 -9.63 -10.50 1.16
CA GLY A 268 -8.67 -9.49 0.75
C GLY A 268 -7.19 -9.73 1.07
N VAL A 269 -6.71 -10.98 1.27
CA VAL A 269 -5.33 -11.22 1.73
C VAL A 269 -4.32 -11.48 0.61
N ALA A 270 -4.76 -11.89 -0.58
CA ALA A 270 -3.86 -12.02 -1.73
C ALA A 270 -3.17 -10.71 -2.05
N GLN A 271 -3.91 -9.63 -1.96
CA GLN A 271 -3.44 -8.27 -2.17
C GLN A 271 -2.36 -7.89 -1.15
N LEU A 272 -2.51 -8.26 0.12
CA LEU A 272 -1.55 -7.94 1.19
C LEU A 272 -0.19 -8.60 0.98
N ALA A 273 -0.18 -9.86 0.59
CA ALA A 273 1.05 -10.63 0.44
C ALA A 273 1.84 -10.20 -0.80
N GLU A 274 1.16 -9.92 -1.90
CA GLU A 274 1.79 -9.46 -3.14
C GLU A 274 2.32 -8.02 -3.03
N GLU A 275 1.60 -7.15 -2.31
CA GLU A 275 2.02 -5.76 -2.10
C GLU A 275 3.16 -5.61 -1.09
N LEU A 276 3.15 -6.38 -0.01
CA LEU A 276 4.20 -6.29 1.01
C LEU A 276 5.50 -6.97 0.60
N PHE A 277 5.43 -7.98 -0.27
CA PHE A 277 6.57 -8.85 -0.54
C PHE A 277 6.77 -9.18 -2.01
N GLY A 278 5.92 -8.73 -2.92
CA GLY A 278 6.08 -8.87 -4.38
C GLY A 278 6.20 -10.31 -4.87
N GLY A 279 5.64 -11.28 -4.14
CA GLY A 279 5.83 -12.69 -4.42
C GLY A 279 4.61 -13.56 -4.15
N ASP A 280 4.65 -14.75 -4.71
CA ASP A 280 3.70 -15.82 -4.59
C ASP A 280 3.28 -16.08 -3.13
N VAL A 281 1.99 -15.91 -2.82
CA VAL A 281 1.40 -16.08 -1.47
C VAL A 281 1.65 -17.46 -0.90
N LEU A 282 1.71 -18.50 -1.75
CA LEU A 282 2.09 -19.85 -1.33
C LEU A 282 3.57 -19.96 -0.94
N SER A 283 4.45 -19.20 -1.58
CA SER A 283 5.86 -19.14 -1.17
C SER A 283 6.03 -18.40 0.16
N MET A 284 5.10 -17.51 0.53
CA MET A 284 5.09 -16.86 1.83
C MET A 284 4.67 -17.78 2.97
N GLN A 285 3.65 -18.60 2.80
CA GLN A 285 3.30 -19.59 3.83
C GLN A 285 4.44 -20.59 4.07
N THR A 286 5.29 -20.82 3.07
CA THR A 286 6.41 -21.79 3.15
C THR A 286 7.80 -21.16 3.13
N GLY A 287 7.98 -19.96 2.62
CA GLY A 287 9.27 -19.34 2.28
C GLY A 287 9.78 -18.27 3.25
N ILE A 288 8.90 -17.50 3.89
CA ILE A 288 9.34 -16.49 4.88
C ILE A 288 10.05 -17.14 6.08
N PHE A 289 9.62 -18.35 6.46
CA PHE A 289 10.26 -19.13 7.52
C PHE A 289 11.55 -19.86 7.09
N ARG A 290 11.95 -19.80 5.82
CA ARG A 290 13.15 -20.48 5.32
C ARG A 290 14.40 -19.60 5.25
N THR A 291 14.29 -18.28 5.36
CA THR A 291 15.46 -17.40 5.46
C THR A 291 15.64 -16.91 6.90
N PRO A 292 16.73 -17.29 7.58
CA PRO A 292 16.98 -16.91 8.99
C PRO A 292 16.92 -15.41 9.26
N ALA A 293 17.24 -14.58 8.26
CA ALA A 293 17.22 -13.13 8.38
C ALA A 293 15.79 -12.55 8.47
N MET A 294 14.82 -13.13 7.75
CA MET A 294 13.43 -12.67 7.77
C MET A 294 12.69 -13.16 9.02
N ALA A 295 12.97 -14.38 9.48
CA ALA A 295 12.48 -14.89 10.76
C ALA A 295 12.97 -14.01 11.92
N PHE A 296 14.23 -13.57 11.89
CA PHE A 296 14.80 -12.67 12.89
C PHE A 296 14.11 -11.29 12.95
N LEU A 297 13.75 -10.72 11.81
CA LEU A 297 13.03 -9.45 11.75
C LEU A 297 11.57 -9.59 12.24
N TYR A 298 10.93 -10.72 11.96
CA TYR A 298 9.55 -11.00 12.37
C TYR A 298 9.44 -11.28 13.88
N GLU A 299 10.34 -12.10 14.44
CA GLU A 299 10.33 -12.47 15.87
C GLU A 299 10.69 -11.30 16.81
N ARG A 300 11.44 -10.32 16.33
CA ARG A 300 11.84 -9.14 17.14
C ARG A 300 10.93 -7.92 16.99
N GLY A 301 9.83 -8.02 16.23
CA GLY A 301 8.82 -6.96 16.16
C GLY A 301 9.24 -5.71 15.38
N TRP A 302 10.10 -5.87 14.40
CA TRP A 302 10.53 -4.81 13.48
C TRP A 302 9.62 -4.72 12.27
#